data_3f4a2ea2509ae5751188a9341c82360a
#
_entry.id   3f4a2ea2509ae5751188a9341c82360a
#
_cell.length_a   1.000
_cell.length_b   1.000
_cell.length_c   1.000
_cell.angle_alpha   90.00
_cell.angle_beta   90.00
_cell.angle_gamma   90.00
#
_symmetry.space_group_name_H-M   'P 1'
#
loop_
_entity.id
_entity.type
_entity.pdbx_description
1 polymer ?
#
loop_
_entity_poly.entity_id
_entity_poly.type
_entity_poly.pdbx_seq_one_letter_code
_entity_poly.pdbx_strand_id
1 'polypeptide(L)'
;DLFETYAVTIVATMVLSSIFFPTDYNLMIYPLAIGGACIITSIIGTWFVKLGKSKNIMGALYKGFIVTAITSLLILYPVTNSIVGLENIYTNKNKSFNGMDLYICGVVGFIITGLLIWITEYYTGTNYRPVKTVAQSSTTGHGTNVIQGLAISMEATAIPALIIVAGILFTNELAGLYGIAIAVTAMLALTGMVVALDAYGPVTDNAGGIAEMSRLPKSVRKTTDALDAVGN
;
A
#
# COMPACT_ATOMS: atom_id res chain seq x y z
N ASP A 1 -6.46 4.99 11.22
CA ASP A 1 -5.00 4.76 11.34
C ASP A 1 -4.29 5.00 10.01
N LEU A 2 -4.65 4.34 8.91
CA LEU A 2 -3.94 4.48 7.63
C LEU A 2 -4.02 5.89 7.04
N PHE A 3 -5.17 6.55 7.10
CA PHE A 3 -5.32 7.94 6.68
C PHE A 3 -4.53 8.92 7.56
N GLU A 4 -4.49 8.69 8.85
CA GLU A 4 -3.68 9.47 9.78
C GLU A 4 -2.19 9.34 9.43
N THR A 5 -1.69 8.12 9.24
CA THR A 5 -0.32 7.86 8.80
C THR A 5 0.01 8.56 7.48
N TYR A 6 -0.91 8.54 6.52
CA TYR A 6 -0.77 9.26 5.26
C TYR A 6 -0.61 10.76 5.45
N ALA A 7 -1.50 11.38 6.23
CA ALA A 7 -1.47 12.82 6.49
C ALA A 7 -0.19 13.23 7.26
N VAL A 8 0.16 12.48 8.31
CA VAL A 8 1.37 12.74 9.10
C VAL A 8 2.64 12.61 8.24
N THR A 9 2.70 11.62 7.36
CA THR A 9 3.87 11.43 6.48
C THR A 9 4.05 12.58 5.50
N ILE A 10 2.96 13.06 4.88
CA ILE A 10 3.02 14.24 4.01
C ILE A 10 3.54 15.45 4.80
N VAL A 11 2.96 15.73 5.96
CA VAL A 11 3.37 16.86 6.81
C VAL A 11 4.83 16.72 7.24
N ALA A 12 5.24 15.52 7.70
CA ALA A 12 6.62 15.27 8.10
C ALA A 12 7.62 15.49 6.94
N THR A 13 7.27 15.03 5.73
CA THR A 13 8.11 15.25 4.53
C THR A 13 8.16 16.73 4.15
N MET A 14 7.06 17.48 4.27
CA MET A 14 7.04 18.94 4.06
C MET A 14 7.92 19.66 5.08
N VAL A 15 7.85 19.29 6.36
CA VAL A 15 8.69 19.86 7.43
C VAL A 15 10.16 19.52 7.17
N LEU A 16 10.49 18.28 6.81
CA LEU A 16 11.85 17.89 6.46
C LEU A 16 12.40 18.73 5.30
N SER A 17 11.56 18.94 4.27
CA SER A 17 11.93 19.80 3.14
C SER A 17 12.21 21.23 3.57
N SER A 18 11.38 21.83 4.42
CA SER A 18 11.57 23.20 4.90
C SER A 18 12.85 23.39 5.71
N ILE A 19 13.31 22.33 6.40
CA ILE A 19 14.57 22.35 7.16
C ILE A 19 15.78 22.20 6.22
N PHE A 20 15.69 21.31 5.24
CA PHE A 20 16.82 20.99 4.37
C PHE A 20 16.96 21.95 3.19
N PHE A 21 15.85 22.51 2.71
CA PHE A 21 15.77 23.37 1.53
C PHE A 21 14.88 24.59 1.82
N PRO A 22 15.28 25.48 2.75
CA PRO A 22 14.42 26.58 3.22
C PRO A 22 14.07 27.60 2.14
N THR A 23 14.80 27.61 1.04
CA THR A 23 14.57 28.51 -0.10
C THR A 23 13.76 27.88 -1.22
N ASP A 24 13.56 26.55 -1.19
CA ASP A 24 12.95 25.78 -2.28
C ASP A 24 11.53 25.36 -1.93
N TYR A 25 10.60 26.28 -2.09
CA TYR A 25 9.18 26.05 -1.81
C TYR A 25 8.58 24.88 -2.62
N ASN A 26 9.07 24.63 -3.82
CA ASN A 26 8.61 23.54 -4.68
C ASN A 26 8.86 22.17 -4.07
N LEU A 27 10.03 21.96 -3.44
CA LEU A 27 10.33 20.73 -2.72
C LEU A 27 9.39 20.54 -1.51
N MET A 28 9.00 21.62 -0.84
CA MET A 28 8.07 21.53 0.28
C MET A 28 6.66 21.13 -0.15
N ILE A 29 6.17 21.62 -1.30
CA ILE A 29 4.85 21.29 -1.84
C ILE A 29 4.81 19.92 -2.51
N TYR A 30 5.92 19.40 -2.98
CA TYR A 30 5.99 18.20 -3.80
C TYR A 30 5.33 16.96 -3.14
N PRO A 31 5.54 16.61 -1.86
CA PRO A 31 4.83 15.50 -1.23
C PRO A 31 3.30 15.68 -1.21
N LEU A 32 2.82 16.90 -1.01
CA LEU A 32 1.39 17.21 -1.07
C LEU A 32 0.83 17.04 -2.48
N ALA A 33 1.59 17.44 -3.51
CA ALA A 33 1.21 17.26 -4.91
C ALA A 33 1.15 15.78 -5.31
N ILE A 34 2.12 14.95 -4.87
CA ILE A 34 2.09 13.50 -5.05
C ILE A 34 0.81 12.94 -4.43
N GLY A 35 0.56 13.25 -3.17
CA GLY A 35 -0.62 12.77 -2.45
C GLY A 35 -1.92 13.16 -3.14
N GLY A 36 -2.08 14.43 -3.50
CA GLY A 36 -3.27 14.94 -4.18
C GLY A 36 -3.52 14.28 -5.54
N ALA A 37 -2.48 14.11 -6.35
CA ALA A 37 -2.57 13.44 -7.64
C ALA A 37 -2.96 11.96 -7.50
N CYS A 38 -2.41 11.27 -6.49
CA CYS A 38 -2.69 9.85 -6.25
C CYS A 38 -4.07 9.59 -5.65
N ILE A 39 -4.71 10.56 -5.02
CA ILE A 39 -6.14 10.48 -4.66
C ILE A 39 -6.99 10.37 -5.92
N ILE A 40 -6.72 11.18 -6.93
CA ILE A 40 -7.45 11.15 -8.20
C ILE A 40 -7.29 9.77 -8.87
N THR A 41 -6.07 9.22 -8.90
CA THR A 41 -5.82 7.89 -9.47
C THR A 41 -6.49 6.78 -8.67
N SER A 42 -6.59 6.91 -7.35
CA SER A 42 -7.34 5.99 -6.49
C SER A 42 -8.83 5.99 -6.83
N ILE A 43 -9.43 7.15 -7.03
CA ILE A 43 -10.83 7.27 -7.49
C ILE A 43 -11.02 6.60 -8.84
N ILE A 44 -10.11 6.83 -9.79
CA ILE A 44 -10.14 6.16 -11.10
C ILE A 44 -10.07 4.63 -10.92
N GLY A 45 -9.17 4.15 -10.06
CA GLY A 45 -8.99 2.73 -9.77
C GLY A 45 -10.26 2.05 -9.25
N THR A 46 -11.05 2.72 -8.40
CA THR A 46 -12.30 2.16 -7.89
C THR A 46 -13.32 1.87 -8.99
N TRP A 47 -13.33 2.64 -10.09
CA TRP A 47 -14.24 2.38 -11.23
C TRP A 47 -13.93 1.07 -11.96
N PHE A 48 -12.71 0.54 -11.81
CA PHE A 48 -12.28 -0.72 -12.41
C PHE A 48 -12.53 -1.93 -11.52
N VAL A 49 -12.96 -1.73 -10.26
CA VAL A 49 -13.38 -2.81 -9.37
C VAL A 49 -14.75 -3.33 -9.84
N LYS A 50 -14.71 -4.28 -10.76
CA LYS A 50 -15.92 -4.90 -11.32
C LYS A 50 -15.75 -6.41 -11.34
N LEU A 51 -16.76 -7.10 -10.78
CA LEU A 51 -16.82 -8.56 -10.80
C LEU A 51 -16.99 -9.05 -12.25
N GLY A 52 -16.03 -9.84 -12.71
CA GLY A 52 -16.05 -10.44 -14.04
C GLY A 52 -16.90 -11.73 -14.11
N LYS A 53 -16.94 -12.35 -15.29
CA LYS A 53 -17.65 -13.63 -15.51
C LYS A 53 -17.14 -14.77 -14.60
N SER A 54 -15.87 -14.73 -14.21
CA SER A 54 -15.23 -15.72 -13.32
C SER A 54 -15.71 -15.64 -11.86
N LYS A 55 -16.43 -14.59 -11.48
CA LYS A 55 -16.86 -14.30 -10.09
C LYS A 55 -15.71 -14.32 -9.08
N ASN A 56 -14.47 -14.07 -9.52
CA ASN A 56 -13.31 -13.96 -8.65
C ASN A 56 -13.30 -12.55 -8.00
N ILE A 57 -13.71 -12.50 -6.73
CA ILE A 57 -13.86 -11.25 -5.97
C ILE A 57 -12.49 -10.62 -5.72
N MET A 58 -11.51 -11.41 -5.22
CA MET A 58 -10.14 -10.93 -4.97
C MET A 58 -9.49 -10.39 -6.25
N GLY A 59 -9.66 -11.09 -7.38
CA GLY A 59 -9.16 -10.60 -8.67
C GLY A 59 -9.81 -9.29 -9.13
N ALA A 60 -11.06 -9.02 -8.77
CA ALA A 60 -11.72 -7.74 -9.05
C ALA A 60 -11.11 -6.60 -8.19
N LEU A 61 -10.83 -6.86 -6.93
CA LEU A 61 -10.18 -5.92 -6.01
C LEU A 61 -8.76 -5.59 -6.47
N TYR A 62 -7.95 -6.60 -6.78
CA TYR A 62 -6.59 -6.41 -7.31
C TYR A 62 -6.56 -5.65 -8.64
N LYS A 63 -7.55 -5.85 -9.49
CA LYS A 63 -7.65 -5.08 -10.74
C LYS A 63 -7.74 -3.58 -10.47
N GLY A 64 -8.58 -3.17 -9.51
CA GLY A 64 -8.65 -1.77 -9.10
C GLY A 64 -7.32 -1.25 -8.56
N PHE A 65 -6.68 -2.03 -7.68
CA PHE A 65 -5.37 -1.68 -7.13
C PHE A 65 -4.28 -1.53 -8.20
N ILE A 66 -4.18 -2.47 -9.14
CA ILE A 66 -3.20 -2.44 -10.24
C ILE A 66 -3.44 -1.21 -11.13
N VAL A 67 -4.70 -0.89 -11.47
CA VAL A 67 -5.03 0.30 -12.25
C VAL A 67 -4.60 1.56 -11.50
N THR A 68 -4.89 1.65 -10.19
CA THR A 68 -4.42 2.77 -9.36
C THR A 68 -2.90 2.89 -9.38
N ALA A 69 -2.17 1.79 -9.17
CA ALA A 69 -0.71 1.79 -9.16
C ALA A 69 -0.11 2.25 -10.50
N ILE A 70 -0.62 1.73 -11.61
CA ILE A 70 -0.16 2.10 -12.96
C ILE A 70 -0.47 3.58 -13.25
N THR A 71 -1.68 4.03 -12.98
CA THR A 71 -2.05 5.43 -13.23
C THR A 71 -1.30 6.38 -12.31
N SER A 72 -0.98 5.98 -11.08
CA SER A 72 -0.14 6.75 -10.15
C SER A 72 1.30 6.85 -10.65
N LEU A 73 1.89 5.77 -11.16
CA LEU A 73 3.21 5.79 -11.79
C LEU A 73 3.25 6.75 -13.00
N LEU A 74 2.20 6.72 -13.83
CA LEU A 74 2.13 7.59 -15.00
C LEU A 74 1.96 9.06 -14.63
N ILE A 75 1.16 9.39 -13.62
CA ILE A 75 0.93 10.79 -13.20
C ILE A 75 2.09 11.35 -12.38
N LEU A 76 2.87 10.50 -11.72
CA LEU A 76 4.03 10.92 -10.93
C LEU A 76 5.06 11.67 -11.79
N TYR A 77 5.29 11.22 -13.04
CA TYR A 77 6.25 11.86 -13.94
C TYR A 77 5.91 13.31 -14.25
N PRO A 78 4.72 13.65 -14.80
CA PRO A 78 4.36 15.05 -15.04
C PRO A 78 4.23 15.87 -13.76
N VAL A 79 3.81 15.30 -12.62
CA VAL A 79 3.79 16.00 -11.33
C VAL A 79 5.19 16.38 -10.90
N THR A 80 6.15 15.46 -10.97
CA THR A 80 7.56 15.74 -10.65
C THR A 80 8.13 16.82 -11.58
N ASN A 81 7.90 16.68 -12.88
CA ASN A 81 8.40 17.64 -13.85
C ASN A 81 7.84 19.05 -13.66
N SER A 82 6.54 19.16 -13.34
CA SER A 82 5.87 20.45 -13.19
C SER A 82 6.20 21.16 -11.88
N ILE A 83 6.41 20.43 -10.79
CA ILE A 83 6.64 21.00 -9.46
C ILE A 83 8.14 21.19 -9.20
N VAL A 84 8.91 20.12 -9.41
CA VAL A 84 10.33 20.09 -9.06
C VAL A 84 11.21 20.38 -10.27
N GLY A 85 10.80 19.91 -11.47
CA GLY A 85 11.63 19.94 -12.68
C GLY A 85 12.66 18.81 -12.67
N LEU A 86 12.59 17.92 -13.64
CA LEU A 86 13.40 16.69 -13.67
C LEU A 86 14.91 16.94 -13.71
N GLU A 87 15.33 18.03 -14.36
CA GLU A 87 16.75 18.40 -14.55
C GLU A 87 17.27 19.38 -13.50
N ASN A 88 16.40 19.95 -12.66
CA ASN A 88 16.81 20.89 -11.63
C ASN A 88 17.66 20.18 -10.58
N ILE A 89 18.80 20.77 -10.25
CA ILE A 89 19.74 20.22 -9.26
C ILE A 89 19.47 20.87 -7.91
N TYR A 90 19.33 20.05 -6.91
CA TYR A 90 19.17 20.44 -5.52
C TYR A 90 20.35 19.95 -4.70
N THR A 91 20.84 20.79 -3.81
CA THR A 91 22.00 20.44 -2.98
C THR A 91 21.67 20.65 -1.52
N ASN A 92 21.89 19.61 -0.71
CA ASN A 92 21.81 19.69 0.73
C ASN A 92 23.16 19.25 1.33
N LYS A 93 23.86 20.21 2.00
CA LYS A 93 25.14 20.05 2.72
C LYS A 93 26.17 19.16 2.01
N ASN A 94 25.91 17.87 1.86
CA ASN A 94 26.87 16.88 1.36
C ASN A 94 26.35 16.06 0.18
N LYS A 95 25.12 16.29 -0.30
CA LYS A 95 24.54 15.50 -1.38
C LYS A 95 23.81 16.40 -2.38
N SER A 96 24.12 16.22 -3.64
CA SER A 96 23.41 16.84 -4.77
C SER A 96 22.61 15.74 -5.46
N PHE A 97 21.36 16.06 -5.83
CA PHE A 97 20.47 15.19 -6.57
C PHE A 97 19.62 16.04 -7.52
N ASN A 98 18.98 15.42 -8.47
CA ASN A 98 18.07 16.11 -9.39
C ASN A 98 16.61 15.67 -9.22
N GLY A 99 15.70 16.32 -9.94
CA GLY A 99 14.28 15.94 -9.88
C GLY A 99 14.01 14.54 -10.39
N MET A 100 14.84 14.02 -11.31
CA MET A 100 14.74 12.62 -11.77
C MET A 100 15.07 11.64 -10.66
N ASP A 101 16.02 11.94 -9.79
CA ASP A 101 16.34 11.09 -8.61
C ASP A 101 15.16 11.02 -7.67
N LEU A 102 14.41 12.12 -7.47
CA LEU A 102 13.19 12.14 -6.66
C LEU A 102 12.05 11.35 -7.32
N TYR A 103 11.91 11.44 -8.64
CA TYR A 103 10.98 10.61 -9.39
C TYR A 103 11.29 9.12 -9.19
N ILE A 104 12.55 8.72 -9.31
CA ILE A 104 12.98 7.34 -9.08
C ILE A 104 12.71 6.91 -7.63
N CYS A 105 12.95 7.77 -6.64
CA CYS A 105 12.58 7.50 -5.25
C CYS A 105 11.06 7.22 -5.10
N GLY A 106 10.22 7.99 -5.77
CA GLY A 106 8.77 7.75 -5.79
C GLY A 106 8.39 6.42 -6.44
N VAL A 107 9.03 6.09 -7.57
CA VAL A 107 8.84 4.78 -8.24
C VAL A 107 9.24 3.62 -7.32
N VAL A 108 10.37 3.75 -6.61
CA VAL A 108 10.79 2.75 -5.61
C VAL A 108 9.75 2.58 -4.52
N GLY A 109 9.15 3.67 -4.02
CA GLY A 109 8.06 3.62 -3.05
C GLY A 109 6.87 2.79 -3.55
N PHE A 110 6.42 2.98 -4.78
CA PHE A 110 5.36 2.17 -5.38
C PHE A 110 5.73 0.70 -5.55
N ILE A 111 6.98 0.41 -5.94
CA ILE A 111 7.48 -0.97 -6.04
C ILE A 111 7.46 -1.65 -4.66
N ILE A 112 7.94 -0.98 -3.63
CA ILE A 112 7.92 -1.50 -2.25
C ILE A 112 6.50 -1.81 -1.82
N THR A 113 5.53 -0.92 -2.07
CA THR A 113 4.12 -1.17 -1.74
C THR A 113 3.61 -2.43 -2.42
N GLY A 114 3.87 -2.60 -3.72
CA GLY A 114 3.47 -3.80 -4.46
C GLY A 114 4.10 -5.08 -3.91
N LEU A 115 5.39 -5.05 -3.58
CA LEU A 115 6.09 -6.19 -2.98
C LEU A 115 5.57 -6.53 -1.59
N LEU A 116 5.27 -5.53 -0.75
CA LEU A 116 4.71 -5.75 0.59
C LEU A 116 3.30 -6.36 0.50
N ILE A 117 2.45 -5.90 -0.41
CA ILE A 117 1.12 -6.50 -0.61
C ILE A 117 1.26 -7.95 -1.06
N TRP A 118 2.13 -8.22 -2.03
CA TRP A 118 2.35 -9.57 -2.54
C TRP A 118 2.85 -10.53 -1.46
N ILE A 119 3.83 -10.12 -0.64
CA ILE A 119 4.35 -10.97 0.43
C ILE A 119 3.35 -11.15 1.57
N THR A 120 2.55 -10.13 1.89
CA THR A 120 1.48 -10.21 2.87
C THR A 120 0.43 -11.24 2.43
N GLU A 121 0.00 -11.19 1.17
CA GLU A 121 -0.92 -12.19 0.62
C GLU A 121 -0.38 -13.62 0.74
N TYR A 122 0.91 -13.82 0.48
CA TYR A 122 1.53 -15.14 0.64
C TYR A 122 1.40 -15.67 2.08
N TYR A 123 1.58 -14.81 3.10
CA TYR A 123 1.51 -15.23 4.51
C TYR A 123 0.09 -15.31 5.06
N THR A 124 -0.89 -14.65 4.44
CA THR A 124 -2.27 -14.56 4.92
C THR A 124 -3.28 -15.35 4.07
N GLY A 125 -2.94 -15.65 2.84
CA GLY A 125 -3.84 -16.35 1.92
C GLY A 125 -3.99 -17.84 2.23
N THR A 126 -5.23 -18.32 2.27
CA THR A 126 -5.59 -19.72 2.63
C THR A 126 -5.03 -20.78 1.69
N ASN A 127 -4.64 -20.36 0.48
CA ASN A 127 -4.08 -21.27 -0.53
C ASN A 127 -2.58 -21.55 -0.35
N TYR A 128 -1.89 -20.77 0.49
CA TYR A 128 -0.44 -20.82 0.67
C TYR A 128 -0.02 -21.65 1.88
N ARG A 129 1.26 -22.06 1.88
CA ARG A 129 1.86 -22.89 2.94
C ARG A 129 1.68 -22.31 4.34
N PRO A 130 1.92 -21.02 4.61
CA PRO A 130 1.89 -20.50 5.97
C PRO A 130 0.55 -20.77 6.66
N VAL A 131 -0.55 -20.36 6.05
CA VAL A 131 -1.90 -20.55 6.62
C VAL A 131 -2.25 -22.04 6.73
N LYS A 132 -1.91 -22.84 5.71
CA LYS A 132 -2.16 -24.31 5.74
C LYS A 132 -1.44 -25.01 6.89
N THR A 133 -0.19 -24.63 7.19
CA THR A 133 0.58 -25.23 8.28
C THR A 133 0.01 -24.85 9.65
N VAL A 134 -0.45 -23.62 9.84
CA VAL A 134 -1.13 -23.19 11.06
C VAL A 134 -2.46 -23.95 11.23
N ALA A 135 -3.26 -24.04 10.17
CA ALA A 135 -4.51 -24.80 10.19
C ALA A 135 -4.28 -26.28 10.51
N GLN A 136 -3.26 -26.92 9.93
CA GLN A 136 -2.92 -28.31 10.21
C GLN A 136 -2.46 -28.50 11.65
N SER A 137 -1.71 -27.59 12.24
CA SER A 137 -1.26 -27.68 13.63
C SER A 137 -2.42 -27.67 14.64
N SER A 138 -3.58 -27.09 14.24
CA SER A 138 -4.80 -27.09 15.07
C SER A 138 -5.34 -28.50 15.33
N THR A 139 -5.03 -29.48 14.46
CA THR A 139 -5.48 -30.86 14.62
C THR A 139 -4.73 -31.62 15.73
N THR A 140 -3.56 -31.13 16.14
CA THR A 140 -2.71 -31.76 17.14
C THR A 140 -2.86 -31.12 18.53
N GLY A 141 -3.52 -29.99 18.65
CA GLY A 141 -3.84 -29.35 19.91
C GLY A 141 -3.63 -27.82 19.92
N HIS A 142 -4.14 -27.17 20.97
CA HIS A 142 -4.07 -25.71 21.08
C HIS A 142 -2.62 -25.20 21.22
N GLY A 143 -1.78 -25.88 21.99
CA GLY A 143 -0.38 -25.47 22.20
C GLY A 143 0.42 -25.50 20.90
N THR A 144 0.28 -26.53 20.10
CA THR A 144 0.95 -26.64 18.78
C THR A 144 0.48 -25.58 17.79
N ASN A 145 -0.82 -25.24 17.83
CA ASN A 145 -1.35 -24.17 16.99
C ASN A 145 -0.74 -22.82 17.34
N VAL A 146 -0.66 -22.47 18.64
CA VAL A 146 -0.05 -21.21 19.09
C VAL A 146 1.44 -21.15 18.71
N ILE A 147 2.19 -22.24 18.92
CA ILE A 147 3.62 -22.29 18.56
C ILE A 147 3.81 -22.12 17.05
N GLN A 148 3.01 -22.81 16.24
CA GLN A 148 3.08 -22.69 14.79
C GLN A 148 2.69 -21.29 14.29
N GLY A 149 1.67 -20.68 14.90
CA GLY A 149 1.27 -19.30 14.61
C GLY A 149 2.40 -18.30 14.90
N LEU A 150 3.06 -18.41 16.06
CA LEU A 150 4.21 -17.59 16.40
C LEU A 150 5.39 -17.81 15.44
N ALA A 151 5.68 -19.05 15.07
CA ALA A 151 6.76 -19.37 14.14
C ALA A 151 6.53 -18.72 12.76
N ILE A 152 5.32 -18.85 12.21
CA ILE A 152 4.94 -18.20 10.94
C ILE A 152 4.95 -16.68 11.06
N SER A 153 4.50 -16.11 12.17
CA SER A 153 4.55 -14.67 12.42
C SER A 153 5.99 -14.13 12.36
N MET A 154 6.93 -14.82 13.01
CA MET A 154 8.35 -14.46 12.97
C MET A 154 8.95 -14.63 11.57
N GLU A 155 8.63 -15.72 10.87
CA GLU A 155 9.06 -15.93 9.47
C GLU A 155 8.56 -14.81 8.56
N ALA A 156 7.31 -14.37 8.73
CA ALA A 156 6.67 -13.36 7.91
C ALA A 156 7.31 -11.97 7.99
N THR A 157 8.10 -11.67 9.03
CA THR A 157 8.76 -10.36 9.18
C THR A 157 10.04 -10.22 8.36
N ALA A 158 10.68 -11.32 7.98
CA ALA A 158 12.03 -11.30 7.41
C ALA A 158 12.09 -10.62 6.02
N ILE A 159 11.25 -11.06 5.09
CA ILE A 159 11.27 -10.53 3.72
C ILE A 159 10.81 -9.07 3.67
N PRO A 160 9.71 -8.65 4.33
CA PRO A 160 9.34 -7.24 4.42
C PRO A 160 10.45 -6.35 4.97
N ALA A 161 11.14 -6.79 6.02
CA ALA A 161 12.27 -6.04 6.59
C ALA A 161 13.40 -5.83 5.56
N LEU A 162 13.76 -6.88 4.82
CA LEU A 162 14.79 -6.80 3.78
C LEU A 162 14.36 -5.86 2.62
N ILE A 163 13.11 -5.92 2.19
CA ILE A 163 12.57 -5.02 1.15
C ILE A 163 12.67 -3.56 1.60
N ILE A 164 12.26 -3.27 2.84
CA ILE A 164 12.29 -1.90 3.39
C ILE A 164 13.73 -1.42 3.52
N VAL A 165 14.64 -2.24 4.07
CA VAL A 165 16.06 -1.88 4.20
C VAL A 165 16.69 -1.60 2.84
N ALA A 166 16.45 -2.45 1.84
CA ALA A 166 16.95 -2.23 0.49
C ALA A 166 16.41 -0.91 -0.11
N GLY A 167 15.13 -0.62 0.09
CA GLY A 167 14.52 0.64 -0.34
C GLY A 167 15.15 1.86 0.34
N ILE A 168 15.35 1.81 1.65
CA ILE A 168 16.01 2.89 2.41
C ILE A 168 17.42 3.14 1.89
N LEU A 169 18.23 2.09 1.74
CA LEU A 169 19.60 2.22 1.26
C LEU A 169 19.66 2.81 -0.14
N PHE A 170 18.81 2.32 -1.06
CA PHE A 170 18.79 2.79 -2.43
C PHE A 170 18.33 4.25 -2.55
N THR A 171 17.24 4.62 -1.90
CA THR A 171 16.70 5.99 -1.97
C THR A 171 17.58 6.99 -1.22
N ASN A 172 18.25 6.57 -0.14
CA ASN A 172 19.26 7.39 0.53
C ASN A 172 20.47 7.64 -0.38
N GLU A 173 20.88 6.64 -1.16
CA GLU A 173 21.98 6.81 -2.12
C GLU A 173 21.60 7.80 -3.23
N LEU A 174 20.36 7.83 -3.70
CA LEU A 174 19.91 8.78 -4.72
C LEU A 174 19.79 10.21 -4.19
N ALA A 175 18.98 10.44 -3.16
CA ALA A 175 18.63 11.80 -2.73
C ALA A 175 18.68 12.01 -1.20
N GLY A 176 19.44 11.17 -0.48
CA GLY A 176 19.62 11.27 0.97
C GLY A 176 18.33 11.07 1.74
N LEU A 177 18.22 11.66 2.93
CA LEU A 177 17.03 11.56 3.78
C LEU A 177 15.75 12.06 3.08
N TYR A 178 15.87 13.05 2.22
CA TYR A 178 14.72 13.55 1.48
C TYR A 178 14.23 12.55 0.44
N GLY A 179 15.13 11.79 -0.20
CA GLY A 179 14.78 10.68 -1.07
C GLY A 179 14.01 9.57 -0.37
N ILE A 180 14.42 9.22 0.87
CA ILE A 180 13.68 8.27 1.71
C ILE A 180 12.28 8.81 2.00
N ALA A 181 12.16 10.08 2.39
CA ALA A 181 10.88 10.70 2.72
C ALA A 181 9.92 10.73 1.51
N ILE A 182 10.42 11.00 0.30
CA ILE A 182 9.63 10.94 -0.94
C ILE A 182 9.20 9.50 -1.26
N ALA A 183 10.07 8.52 -1.08
CA ALA A 183 9.71 7.11 -1.28
C ALA A 183 8.59 6.68 -0.32
N VAL A 184 8.67 7.04 0.96
CA VAL A 184 7.62 6.75 1.96
C VAL A 184 6.33 7.49 1.62
N THR A 185 6.40 8.75 1.19
CA THR A 185 5.23 9.50 0.70
C THR A 185 4.56 8.78 -0.48
N ALA A 186 5.34 8.30 -1.44
CA ALA A 186 4.83 7.54 -2.58
C ALA A 186 4.22 6.20 -2.17
N MET A 187 4.84 5.48 -1.23
CA MET A 187 4.25 4.23 -0.67
C MET A 187 2.84 4.48 -0.15
N LEU A 188 2.65 5.57 0.61
CA LEU A 188 1.36 5.92 1.20
C LEU A 188 0.42 6.64 0.22
N ALA A 189 0.91 7.09 -0.93
CA ALA A 189 0.07 7.76 -1.92
C ALA A 189 -1.02 6.84 -2.52
N LEU A 190 -0.83 5.51 -2.46
CA LEU A 190 -1.84 4.52 -2.86
C LEU A 190 -2.88 4.25 -1.75
N THR A 191 -2.78 4.91 -0.61
CA THR A 191 -3.64 4.72 0.57
C THR A 191 -5.13 4.82 0.25
N GLY A 192 -5.54 5.70 -0.67
CA GLY A 192 -6.95 5.81 -1.07
C GLY A 192 -7.54 4.49 -1.54
N MET A 193 -6.83 3.76 -2.40
CA MET A 193 -7.27 2.43 -2.84
C MET A 193 -7.08 1.35 -1.78
N VAL A 194 -6.00 1.43 -1.00
CA VAL A 194 -5.74 0.47 0.10
C VAL A 194 -6.81 0.58 1.18
N VAL A 195 -7.24 1.80 1.56
CA VAL A 195 -8.37 2.01 2.51
C VAL A 195 -9.67 1.46 1.95
N ALA A 196 -9.92 1.60 0.64
CA ALA A 196 -11.10 1.01 0.02
C ALA A 196 -11.10 -0.52 0.10
N LEU A 197 -9.93 -1.16 -0.07
CA LEU A 197 -9.76 -2.60 0.09
C LEU A 197 -9.90 -3.04 1.56
N ASP A 198 -9.32 -2.28 2.48
CA ASP A 198 -9.40 -2.56 3.93
C ASP A 198 -10.83 -2.43 4.45
N ALA A 199 -11.55 -1.39 4.05
CA ALA A 199 -12.94 -1.18 4.43
C ALA A 199 -13.91 -2.23 3.86
N TYR A 200 -13.53 -2.93 2.81
CA TYR A 200 -14.31 -4.00 2.21
C TYR A 200 -14.61 -5.12 3.22
N GLY A 201 -13.62 -5.55 4.02
CA GLY A 201 -13.76 -6.61 5.02
C GLY A 201 -14.88 -6.33 6.02
N PRO A 202 -14.79 -5.25 6.84
CA PRO A 202 -15.84 -4.90 7.80
C PRO A 202 -17.22 -4.71 7.18
N VAL A 203 -17.32 -4.19 5.95
CA VAL A 203 -18.60 -4.02 5.26
C VAL A 203 -19.23 -5.37 4.92
N THR A 204 -18.46 -6.31 4.40
CA THR A 204 -18.96 -7.63 4.02
C THR A 204 -19.29 -8.50 5.22
N ASP A 205 -18.50 -8.44 6.29
CA ASP A 205 -18.76 -9.12 7.56
C ASP A 205 -20.08 -8.63 8.17
N ASN A 206 -20.26 -7.32 8.28
CA ASN A 206 -21.52 -6.75 8.75
C ASN A 206 -22.73 -7.12 7.87
N ALA A 207 -22.54 -7.15 6.55
CA ALA A 207 -23.60 -7.58 5.63
C ALA A 207 -24.01 -9.05 5.87
N GLY A 208 -23.02 -9.91 6.10
CA GLY A 208 -23.23 -11.32 6.48
C GLY A 208 -23.99 -11.45 7.81
N GLY A 209 -23.52 -10.73 8.83
CA GLY A 209 -24.16 -10.72 10.15
C GLY A 209 -25.61 -10.21 10.13
N ILE A 210 -25.89 -9.14 9.39
CA ILE A 210 -27.25 -8.63 9.22
C ILE A 210 -28.13 -9.65 8.50
N ALA A 211 -27.65 -10.28 7.45
CA ALA A 211 -28.37 -11.31 6.71
C ALA A 211 -28.72 -12.52 7.58
N GLU A 212 -27.78 -12.91 8.46
CA GLU A 212 -27.99 -14.01 9.41
C GLU A 212 -28.99 -13.66 10.49
N MET A 213 -28.79 -12.56 11.20
CA MET A 213 -29.65 -12.11 12.30
C MET A 213 -31.07 -11.81 11.83
N SER A 214 -31.23 -11.27 10.62
CA SER A 214 -32.55 -11.00 10.01
C SER A 214 -33.18 -12.24 9.37
N ARG A 215 -32.54 -13.41 9.45
CA ARG A 215 -33.01 -14.68 8.86
C ARG A 215 -33.37 -14.55 7.38
N LEU A 216 -32.53 -13.85 6.61
CA LEU A 216 -32.76 -13.67 5.17
C LEU A 216 -32.66 -15.02 4.42
N PRO A 217 -33.28 -15.13 3.23
CA PRO A 217 -33.25 -16.34 2.41
C PRO A 217 -31.80 -16.83 2.14
N LYS A 218 -31.63 -18.15 2.02
CA LYS A 218 -30.32 -18.77 1.72
C LYS A 218 -29.64 -18.24 0.46
N SER A 219 -30.42 -17.74 -0.52
CA SER A 219 -29.87 -17.09 -1.73
C SER A 219 -29.10 -15.80 -1.43
N VAL A 220 -29.56 -15.03 -0.44
CA VAL A 220 -28.85 -13.80 0.03
C VAL A 220 -27.60 -14.22 0.78
N ARG A 221 -27.71 -15.18 1.71
CA ARG A 221 -26.56 -15.72 2.48
C ARG A 221 -25.45 -16.23 1.58
N LYS A 222 -25.81 -16.94 0.49
CA LYS A 222 -24.79 -17.41 -0.46
C LYS A 222 -23.94 -16.30 -1.05
N THR A 223 -24.50 -15.10 -1.22
CA THR A 223 -23.77 -13.94 -1.73
C THR A 223 -22.96 -13.25 -0.63
N THR A 224 -23.60 -13.01 0.54
CA THR A 224 -22.89 -12.34 1.65
C THR A 224 -21.74 -13.19 2.18
N ASP A 225 -21.95 -14.51 2.35
CA ASP A 225 -20.91 -15.41 2.83
C ASP A 225 -19.73 -15.53 1.86
N ALA A 226 -19.98 -15.47 0.55
CA ALA A 226 -18.90 -15.46 -0.45
C ALA A 226 -18.09 -14.15 -0.46
N LEU A 227 -18.72 -13.02 -0.16
CA LEU A 227 -18.07 -11.72 -0.03
C LEU A 227 -17.27 -11.64 1.28
N ASP A 228 -17.87 -12.09 2.37
CA ASP A 228 -17.25 -12.10 3.69
C ASP A 228 -16.00 -12.99 3.73
N ALA A 229 -16.04 -14.17 3.14
CA ALA A 229 -14.90 -15.09 3.05
C ALA A 229 -13.66 -14.50 2.34
N VAL A 230 -13.81 -13.42 1.57
CA VAL A 230 -12.71 -12.69 0.92
C VAL A 230 -12.28 -11.49 1.75
N GLY A 231 -13.22 -10.90 2.50
CA GLY A 231 -12.95 -9.72 3.33
C GLY A 231 -12.30 -10.05 4.68
N ASN A 232 -12.33 -11.30 5.10
CA ASN A 232 -11.94 -11.73 6.44
C ASN A 232 -10.43 -12.08 6.54
#